data_d1947e22263ad9fd0b1d69db1a440572
#
_entry.id   d1947e22263ad9fd0b1d69db1a440572
#
_cell.length_a   1.000
_cell.length_b   1.000
_cell.length_c   1.000
_cell.angle_alpha   90.00
_cell.angle_beta   90.00
_cell.angle_gamma   90.00
#
_symmetry.space_group_name_H-M   'P 1'
#
loop_
_entity.id
_entity.type
_entity.pdbx_description
1 polymer ?
#
loop_
_entity_poly.entity_id
_entity_poly.type
_entity_poly.pdbx_seq_one_letter_code
_entity_poly.pdbx_strand_id
1 'polypeptide(L)'
;MKGVGFCLVAACLWLANAAVGATVEPSDATPSSGDAVAKVNGKPLAYAQVSGDIDAKLASMQRKYELQLQQLTLGNERARSGLTENHIEDAVDQQVLALEATARKTSAGALLQAVKPRIVSDDQVRAFYESQQSQIGQPLADVASQIKQYLDKEAAAEAKDNYLRSLRKKYKAVVTWEPLREEIEARGPQRGANDAPITIVEFSDFQCPFCGRLAPVLRDLLKEYPTKVRLLFRNMPLTAVHPNAQKAAEAGVCADSQGKFWAMHDLLYAEQNSLSADALKEKARRLNLDSPVFDDCLDGGHGGAVVKTDLDAGEHLGIASTPASFLNGRFVGGALPLFQWRALVEDELARIAAKTKP
;
A
#
# COMPACT_ATOMS: atom_id res chain seq x y z
N MET A 1 48.93 14.02 4.74
CA MET A 1 49.19 12.56 4.77
C MET A 1 47.84 11.87 4.51
N LYS A 2 47.78 11.21 3.33
CA LYS A 2 47.12 9.94 2.98
C LYS A 2 45.62 9.83 3.41
N GLY A 3 44.62 9.82 2.60
CA GLY A 3 44.39 9.11 1.32
C GLY A 3 44.09 7.63 1.59
N VAL A 4 42.90 7.17 1.38
CA VAL A 4 42.47 5.81 1.02
C VAL A 4 40.99 5.66 1.49
N GLY A 5 40.10 5.36 0.56
CA GLY A 5 38.83 4.79 0.91
C GLY A 5 37.63 5.10 -0.01
N PHE A 6 37.82 5.45 -1.27
CA PHE A 6 36.68 5.57 -2.22
C PHE A 6 36.87 4.60 -3.39
N CYS A 7 36.73 3.30 -3.14
CA CYS A 7 36.79 2.30 -4.23
C CYS A 7 36.29 0.92 -3.78
N LEU A 8 35.04 0.79 -3.36
CA LEU A 8 34.48 -0.57 -3.10
C LEU A 8 32.95 -0.68 -3.34
N VAL A 9 32.27 0.37 -3.79
CA VAL A 9 30.83 0.28 -4.08
C VAL A 9 30.54 0.16 -5.59
N ALA A 10 31.49 0.55 -6.45
CA ALA A 10 31.29 0.45 -7.90
C ALA A 10 31.56 -0.95 -8.47
N ALA A 11 32.27 -1.82 -7.75
CA ALA A 11 32.60 -3.16 -8.24
C ALA A 11 31.50 -4.20 -8.01
N CYS A 12 30.58 -3.97 -7.04
CA CYS A 12 29.48 -4.91 -6.78
C CYS A 12 28.30 -4.74 -7.76
N LEU A 13 28.15 -3.57 -8.38
CA LEU A 13 27.08 -3.32 -9.37
C LEU A 13 27.43 -3.85 -10.78
N TRP A 14 28.69 -4.10 -11.06
CA TRP A 14 29.12 -4.67 -12.36
C TRP A 14 29.05 -6.21 -12.37
N LEU A 15 29.12 -6.85 -11.22
CA LEU A 15 29.01 -8.31 -11.11
C LEU A 15 27.55 -8.81 -11.11
N ALA A 16 26.57 -7.96 -10.79
CA ALA A 16 25.16 -8.33 -10.84
C ALA A 16 24.61 -8.36 -12.28
N ASN A 17 25.17 -7.60 -13.22
CA ASN A 17 24.75 -7.63 -14.63
C ASN A 17 25.41 -8.73 -15.46
N ALA A 18 26.43 -9.39 -14.97
CA ALA A 18 27.09 -10.49 -15.65
C ALA A 18 26.52 -11.88 -15.29
N ALA A 19 25.69 -11.96 -14.23
CA ALA A 19 25.12 -13.23 -13.75
C ALA A 19 23.76 -13.59 -14.38
N VAL A 20 23.13 -12.70 -15.15
CA VAL A 20 21.83 -12.97 -15.81
C VAL A 20 22.01 -13.64 -17.18
N GLY A 21 23.24 -13.86 -17.61
CA GLY A 21 23.56 -14.49 -18.90
C GLY A 21 24.10 -15.92 -18.81
N ALA A 22 24.04 -16.57 -17.66
CA ALA A 22 24.31 -18.00 -17.58
C ALA A 22 23.11 -18.75 -18.19
N THR A 23 23.11 -18.94 -19.48
CA THR A 23 22.31 -20.01 -20.11
C THR A 23 22.79 -21.31 -19.49
N VAL A 24 22.02 -21.85 -18.54
CA VAL A 24 22.18 -23.24 -18.12
C VAL A 24 21.81 -24.04 -19.38
N GLU A 25 22.80 -24.55 -20.09
CA GLU A 25 22.52 -25.52 -21.12
C GLU A 25 21.75 -26.68 -20.46
N PRO A 26 20.61 -27.10 -21.02
CA PRO A 26 19.91 -28.24 -20.47
C PRO A 26 20.92 -29.43 -20.49
N SER A 27 21.18 -29.98 -19.31
CA SER A 27 22.04 -31.18 -19.24
C SER A 27 21.40 -32.25 -20.13
N ASP A 28 22.18 -32.95 -20.97
CA ASP A 28 21.75 -34.09 -21.79
C ASP A 28 21.21 -35.29 -20.96
N ALA A 29 20.92 -35.07 -19.70
CA ALA A 29 20.50 -36.06 -18.72
C ALA A 29 18.98 -36.28 -18.66
N THR A 30 18.15 -35.52 -19.45
CA THR A 30 16.70 -35.74 -19.48
C THR A 30 16.39 -36.91 -20.42
N PRO A 31 15.80 -38.00 -19.92
CA PRO A 31 15.40 -39.13 -20.78
C PRO A 31 14.43 -38.70 -21.88
N SER A 32 14.53 -39.28 -23.09
CA SER A 32 13.55 -39.09 -24.12
C SER A 32 12.24 -39.83 -23.80
N SER A 33 11.13 -39.44 -24.40
CA SER A 33 9.79 -40.00 -24.13
C SER A 33 9.70 -41.51 -24.20
N GLY A 34 10.52 -42.13 -25.04
CA GLY A 34 10.57 -43.56 -25.29
C GLY A 34 11.57 -44.33 -24.35
N ASP A 35 12.40 -43.62 -23.66
CA ASP A 35 13.42 -44.26 -22.85
C ASP A 35 12.83 -45.03 -21.66
N ALA A 36 13.30 -46.23 -21.41
CA ALA A 36 12.92 -47.01 -20.26
C ALA A 36 13.67 -46.51 -19.02
N VAL A 37 12.95 -45.82 -18.13
CA VAL A 37 13.50 -45.24 -16.90
C VAL A 37 13.48 -46.19 -15.71
N ALA A 38 12.71 -47.27 -15.79
CA ALA A 38 12.60 -48.31 -14.75
C ALA A 38 12.08 -49.63 -15.37
N LYS A 39 12.16 -50.72 -14.59
CA LYS A 39 11.52 -52.02 -14.91
C LYS A 39 10.73 -52.50 -13.71
N VAL A 40 9.48 -52.91 -13.92
CA VAL A 40 8.60 -53.49 -12.91
C VAL A 40 8.26 -54.89 -13.38
N ASN A 41 8.61 -55.93 -12.63
CA ASN A 41 8.47 -57.33 -13.04
C ASN A 41 9.03 -57.62 -14.47
N GLY A 42 10.18 -57.02 -14.74
CA GLY A 42 10.88 -57.18 -16.05
C GLY A 42 10.27 -56.35 -17.18
N LYS A 43 9.12 -55.71 -17.03
CA LYS A 43 8.51 -54.84 -18.04
C LYS A 43 9.07 -53.42 -17.91
N PRO A 44 9.54 -52.81 -19.04
CA PRO A 44 10.04 -51.44 -19.01
C PRO A 44 8.94 -50.46 -18.68
N LEU A 45 9.28 -49.45 -17.88
CA LEU A 45 8.47 -48.22 -17.63
C LEU A 45 9.09 -47.10 -18.43
N ALA A 46 8.37 -46.59 -19.43
CA ALA A 46 8.85 -45.52 -20.28
C ALA A 46 8.78 -44.16 -19.56
N TYR A 47 9.69 -43.24 -19.90
CA TYR A 47 9.71 -41.88 -19.34
C TYR A 47 8.37 -41.16 -19.55
N ALA A 48 7.75 -41.29 -20.71
CA ALA A 48 6.43 -40.72 -21.01
C ALA A 48 5.31 -41.10 -19.99
N GLN A 49 5.46 -42.25 -19.30
CA GLN A 49 4.49 -42.69 -18.29
C GLN A 49 4.61 -41.97 -16.96
N VAL A 50 5.72 -41.29 -16.72
CA VAL A 50 6.02 -40.55 -15.48
C VAL A 50 6.28 -39.05 -15.71
N SER A 51 6.49 -38.62 -16.96
CA SER A 51 6.85 -37.25 -17.30
C SER A 51 5.71 -36.26 -17.10
N GLY A 52 4.47 -36.64 -17.27
CA GLY A 52 3.31 -35.74 -17.16
C GLY A 52 3.24 -34.99 -15.83
N ASP A 53 3.50 -35.69 -14.70
CA ASP A 53 3.57 -35.06 -13.38
C ASP A 53 4.79 -34.14 -13.21
N ILE A 54 5.92 -34.53 -13.84
CA ILE A 54 7.18 -33.74 -13.80
C ILE A 54 6.96 -32.46 -14.59
N ASP A 55 6.44 -32.54 -15.79
CA ASP A 55 6.18 -31.39 -16.67
C ASP A 55 5.18 -30.41 -16.04
N ALA A 56 4.11 -30.93 -15.40
CA ALA A 56 3.16 -30.12 -14.68
C ALA A 56 3.80 -29.38 -13.49
N LYS A 57 4.68 -30.06 -12.73
CA LYS A 57 5.41 -29.43 -11.62
C LYS A 57 6.39 -28.41 -12.12
N LEU A 58 7.16 -28.69 -13.16
CA LEU A 58 8.12 -27.74 -13.76
C LEU A 58 7.38 -26.49 -14.27
N ALA A 59 6.29 -26.64 -14.99
CA ALA A 59 5.47 -25.52 -15.45
C ALA A 59 4.90 -24.69 -14.29
N SER A 60 4.52 -25.35 -13.20
CA SER A 60 4.07 -24.65 -11.97
C SER A 60 5.21 -23.86 -11.31
N MET A 61 6.39 -24.47 -11.21
CA MET A 61 7.57 -23.80 -10.65
C MET A 61 7.98 -22.61 -11.54
N GLN A 62 7.96 -22.77 -12.84
CA GLN A 62 8.32 -21.74 -13.81
C GLN A 62 7.39 -20.52 -13.68
N ARG A 63 6.07 -20.74 -13.67
CA ARG A 63 5.09 -19.67 -13.43
C ARG A 63 5.32 -18.95 -12.09
N LYS A 64 5.66 -19.70 -11.03
CA LYS A 64 5.98 -19.10 -9.73
C LYS A 64 7.22 -18.21 -9.79
N TYR A 65 8.29 -18.65 -10.45
CA TYR A 65 9.51 -17.86 -10.60
C TYR A 65 9.30 -16.63 -11.49
N GLU A 66 8.53 -16.76 -12.57
CA GLU A 66 8.14 -15.63 -13.43
C GLU A 66 7.39 -14.55 -12.63
N LEU A 67 6.41 -14.96 -11.83
CA LEU A 67 5.68 -14.04 -10.96
C LEU A 67 6.60 -13.39 -9.91
N GLN A 68 7.49 -14.16 -9.27
CA GLN A 68 8.44 -13.61 -8.31
C GLN A 68 9.39 -12.60 -8.95
N LEU A 69 9.88 -12.89 -10.17
CA LEU A 69 10.73 -11.97 -10.91
C LEU A 69 9.99 -10.67 -11.27
N GLN A 70 8.75 -10.78 -11.72
CA GLN A 70 7.89 -9.63 -11.99
C GLN A 70 7.70 -8.77 -10.72
N GLN A 71 7.37 -9.38 -9.59
CA GLN A 71 7.19 -8.69 -8.30
C GLN A 71 8.46 -7.96 -7.86
N LEU A 72 9.63 -8.61 -7.99
CA LEU A 72 10.93 -7.99 -7.67
C LEU A 72 11.24 -6.81 -8.60
N THR A 73 10.96 -6.94 -9.88
CA THR A 73 11.17 -5.87 -10.86
C THR A 73 10.30 -4.66 -10.54
N LEU A 74 9.00 -4.87 -10.34
CA LEU A 74 8.06 -3.79 -9.96
C LEU A 74 8.45 -3.14 -8.62
N GLY A 75 8.85 -3.95 -7.64
CA GLY A 75 9.33 -3.45 -6.34
C GLY A 75 10.55 -2.55 -6.48
N ASN A 76 11.53 -2.94 -7.31
CA ASN A 76 12.72 -2.15 -7.59
C ASN A 76 12.39 -0.85 -8.34
N GLU A 77 11.50 -0.90 -9.33
CA GLU A 77 11.07 0.29 -10.08
C GLU A 77 10.35 1.29 -9.17
N ARG A 78 9.44 0.82 -8.29
CA ARG A 78 8.80 1.66 -7.28
C ARG A 78 9.79 2.28 -6.31
N ALA A 79 10.71 1.47 -5.79
CA ALA A 79 11.75 1.95 -4.87
C ALA A 79 12.62 3.03 -5.54
N ARG A 80 13.03 2.79 -6.79
CA ARG A 80 13.79 3.75 -7.57
C ARG A 80 13.00 5.04 -7.82
N SER A 81 11.74 4.92 -8.22
CA SER A 81 10.85 6.07 -8.43
C SER A 81 10.68 6.88 -7.14
N GLY A 82 10.37 6.23 -6.01
CA GLY A 82 10.20 6.92 -4.73
C GLY A 82 11.48 7.60 -4.22
N LEU A 83 12.65 6.92 -4.35
CA LEU A 83 13.93 7.53 -4.01
C LEU A 83 14.23 8.75 -4.89
N THR A 84 13.99 8.64 -6.20
CA THR A 84 14.19 9.76 -7.13
C THR A 84 13.30 10.94 -6.76
N GLU A 85 12.04 10.69 -6.50
CA GLU A 85 11.07 11.70 -6.07
C GLU A 85 11.52 12.42 -4.81
N ASN A 86 11.86 11.67 -3.76
CA ASN A 86 12.32 12.23 -2.49
C ASN A 86 13.57 13.13 -2.68
N HIS A 87 14.52 12.70 -3.50
CA HIS A 87 15.73 13.49 -3.77
C HIS A 87 15.43 14.78 -4.54
N ILE A 88 14.50 14.74 -5.50
CA ILE A 88 14.05 15.93 -6.25
C ILE A 88 13.34 16.89 -5.30
N GLU A 89 12.42 16.39 -4.49
CA GLU A 89 11.68 17.19 -3.52
C GLU A 89 12.61 17.86 -2.51
N ASP A 90 13.56 17.10 -1.95
CA ASP A 90 14.57 17.61 -1.02
C ASP A 90 15.44 18.70 -1.67
N ALA A 91 15.87 18.51 -2.92
CA ALA A 91 16.67 19.48 -3.64
C ALA A 91 15.89 20.79 -3.91
N VAL A 92 14.62 20.68 -4.29
CA VAL A 92 13.73 21.84 -4.47
C VAL A 92 13.54 22.59 -3.15
N ASP A 93 13.31 21.87 -2.05
CA ASP A 93 13.14 22.45 -0.72
C ASP A 93 14.39 23.18 -0.25
N GLN A 94 15.56 22.58 -0.43
CA GLN A 94 16.83 23.21 -0.11
C GLN A 94 17.02 24.50 -0.92
N GLN A 95 16.68 24.49 -2.20
CA GLN A 95 16.82 25.66 -3.08
C GLN A 95 15.88 26.80 -2.67
N VAL A 96 14.60 26.52 -2.41
CA VAL A 96 13.64 27.56 -2.00
C VAL A 96 13.95 28.11 -0.60
N LEU A 97 14.45 27.27 0.32
CA LEU A 97 14.95 27.69 1.63
C LEU A 97 16.18 28.60 1.51
N ALA A 98 17.12 28.29 0.64
CA ALA A 98 18.32 29.12 0.40
C ALA A 98 17.93 30.49 -0.15
N LEU A 99 16.99 30.55 -1.10
CA LEU A 99 16.45 31.81 -1.65
C LEU A 99 15.80 32.65 -0.55
N GLU A 100 14.96 32.03 0.29
CA GLU A 100 14.29 32.73 1.40
C GLU A 100 15.27 33.19 2.47
N ALA A 101 16.27 32.37 2.81
CA ALA A 101 17.32 32.70 3.77
C ALA A 101 18.13 33.93 3.31
N THR A 102 18.48 33.96 2.03
CA THR A 102 19.16 35.11 1.41
C THR A 102 18.29 36.37 1.45
N ALA A 103 17.01 36.24 1.06
CA ALA A 103 16.08 37.37 1.04
C ALA A 103 15.84 37.96 2.45
N ARG A 104 15.85 37.13 3.49
CA ARG A 104 15.66 37.54 4.90
C ARG A 104 16.96 37.78 5.66
N LYS A 105 18.11 37.62 5.01
CA LYS A 105 19.44 37.74 5.65
C LYS A 105 19.58 36.86 6.92
N THR A 106 19.18 35.61 6.79
CA THR A 106 19.19 34.62 7.87
C THR A 106 19.68 33.26 7.35
N SER A 107 19.65 32.21 8.17
CA SER A 107 19.97 30.86 7.73
C SER A 107 18.71 30.01 7.46
N ALA A 108 18.82 29.00 6.60
CA ALA A 108 17.75 28.02 6.36
C ALA A 108 17.30 27.33 7.66
N GLY A 109 18.27 27.00 8.56
CA GLY A 109 17.98 26.42 9.87
C GLY A 109 17.14 27.35 10.76
N ALA A 110 17.48 28.66 10.79
CA ALA A 110 16.70 29.62 11.57
C ALA A 110 15.28 29.81 11.02
N LEU A 111 15.10 29.74 9.69
CA LEU A 111 13.78 29.77 9.08
C LEU A 111 12.93 28.59 9.54
N LEU A 112 13.48 27.38 9.50
CA LEU A 112 12.75 26.16 9.93
C LEU A 112 12.46 26.16 11.44
N GLN A 113 13.38 26.65 12.26
CA GLN A 113 13.15 26.78 13.71
C GLN A 113 12.06 27.82 14.06
N ALA A 114 11.86 28.81 13.21
CA ALA A 114 10.81 29.82 13.38
C ALA A 114 9.41 29.31 13.05
N VAL A 115 9.30 28.16 12.35
CA VAL A 115 8.01 27.56 12.02
C VAL A 115 7.32 27.07 13.29
N LYS A 116 6.12 27.58 13.57
CA LYS A 116 5.32 27.22 14.73
C LYS A 116 4.31 26.15 14.35
N PRO A 117 4.38 24.95 14.95
CA PRO A 117 3.32 23.97 14.79
C PRO A 117 2.04 24.43 15.51
N ARG A 118 0.90 23.89 15.09
CA ARG A 118 -0.34 24.03 15.85
C ARG A 118 -0.19 23.36 17.23
N ILE A 119 -0.88 23.90 18.21
CA ILE A 119 -0.93 23.30 19.55
C ILE A 119 -1.93 22.14 19.51
N VAL A 120 -1.50 20.96 19.94
CA VAL A 120 -2.37 19.79 20.06
C VAL A 120 -3.16 19.90 21.37
N SER A 121 -4.50 19.91 21.25
CA SER A 121 -5.40 19.97 22.40
C SER A 121 -5.65 18.58 23.00
N ASP A 122 -6.12 18.55 24.26
CA ASP A 122 -6.52 17.30 24.92
C ASP A 122 -7.71 16.63 24.21
N ASP A 123 -8.60 17.41 23.59
CA ASP A 123 -9.70 16.85 22.78
C ASP A 123 -9.18 16.11 21.54
N GLN A 124 -8.12 16.60 20.92
CA GLN A 124 -7.48 15.90 19.80
C GLN A 124 -6.79 14.60 20.26
N VAL A 125 -6.17 14.60 21.44
CA VAL A 125 -5.60 13.39 22.05
C VAL A 125 -6.72 12.37 22.31
N ARG A 126 -7.85 12.82 22.86
CA ARG A 126 -9.02 11.97 23.11
C ARG A 126 -9.61 11.42 21.83
N ALA A 127 -9.85 12.26 20.84
CA ALA A 127 -10.40 11.84 19.54
C ALA A 127 -9.47 10.83 18.85
N PHE A 128 -8.15 11.02 18.90
CA PHE A 128 -7.19 10.05 18.38
C PHE A 128 -7.31 8.71 19.14
N TYR A 129 -7.32 8.75 20.46
CA TYR A 129 -7.48 7.55 21.29
C TYR A 129 -8.76 6.80 20.95
N GLU A 130 -9.89 7.50 20.87
CA GLU A 130 -11.19 6.89 20.54
C GLU A 130 -11.18 6.23 19.14
N SER A 131 -10.52 6.85 18.17
CA SER A 131 -10.39 6.30 16.81
C SER A 131 -9.47 5.07 16.72
N GLN A 132 -8.58 4.87 17.70
CA GLN A 132 -7.57 3.80 17.72
C GLN A 132 -7.71 2.89 18.94
N GLN A 133 -8.79 3.01 19.69
CA GLN A 133 -8.98 2.32 20.97
C GLN A 133 -8.80 0.81 20.89
N SER A 134 -9.32 0.18 19.81
CA SER A 134 -9.18 -1.25 19.58
C SER A 134 -7.72 -1.72 19.42
N GLN A 135 -6.83 -0.84 18.96
CA GLN A 135 -5.41 -1.16 18.75
C GLN A 135 -4.57 -0.84 19.98
N ILE A 136 -4.91 0.24 20.70
CA ILE A 136 -4.14 0.71 21.84
C ILE A 136 -4.28 -0.25 23.03
N GLY A 137 -5.49 -0.74 23.31
CA GLY A 137 -5.75 -1.73 24.35
C GLY A 137 -5.40 -1.33 25.79
N GLN A 138 -5.01 -0.08 26.03
CA GLN A 138 -4.65 0.50 27.33
C GLN A 138 -5.55 1.69 27.63
N PRO A 139 -5.81 2.01 28.90
CA PRO A 139 -6.58 3.20 29.30
C PRO A 139 -5.95 4.50 28.78
N LEU A 140 -6.77 5.47 28.40
CA LEU A 140 -6.30 6.78 27.93
C LEU A 140 -5.32 7.44 28.89
N ALA A 141 -5.55 7.31 30.21
CA ALA A 141 -4.68 7.91 31.23
C ALA A 141 -3.22 7.44 31.12
N ASP A 142 -2.99 6.19 30.69
CA ASP A 142 -1.66 5.60 30.62
C ASP A 142 -0.92 5.99 29.33
N VAL A 143 -1.65 6.31 28.25
CA VAL A 143 -1.10 6.56 26.91
C VAL A 143 -1.27 8.01 26.42
N ALA A 144 -2.03 8.85 27.12
CA ALA A 144 -2.32 10.23 26.69
C ALA A 144 -1.06 11.05 26.37
N SER A 145 -0.01 10.92 27.19
CA SER A 145 1.26 11.61 26.94
C SER A 145 1.97 11.14 25.68
N GLN A 146 1.93 9.83 25.40
CA GLN A 146 2.53 9.25 24.20
C GLN A 146 1.75 9.66 22.94
N ILE A 147 0.42 9.63 23.01
CA ILE A 147 -0.45 10.11 21.94
C ILE A 147 -0.19 11.59 21.66
N LYS A 148 -0.10 12.40 22.71
CA LYS A 148 0.20 13.83 22.56
C LYS A 148 1.54 14.06 21.89
N GLN A 149 2.59 13.36 22.30
CA GLN A 149 3.91 13.44 21.66
C GLN A 149 3.88 13.03 20.19
N TYR A 150 3.12 12.00 19.86
CA TYR A 150 2.92 11.57 18.47
C TYR A 150 2.23 12.67 17.64
N LEU A 151 1.12 13.22 18.13
CA LEU A 151 0.38 14.29 17.47
C LEU A 151 1.17 15.59 17.37
N ASP A 152 1.97 15.93 18.38
CA ASP A 152 2.88 17.10 18.36
C ASP A 152 3.95 16.95 17.26
N LYS A 153 4.49 15.74 17.07
CA LYS A 153 5.43 15.44 15.96
C LYS A 153 4.75 15.56 14.61
N GLU A 154 3.53 15.04 14.46
CA GLU A 154 2.75 15.21 13.24
C GLU A 154 2.46 16.70 12.96
N ALA A 155 2.02 17.45 13.98
CA ALA A 155 1.77 18.89 13.84
C ALA A 155 3.02 19.67 13.43
N ALA A 156 4.19 19.30 13.95
CA ALA A 156 5.46 19.91 13.57
C ALA A 156 5.85 19.56 12.10
N ALA A 157 5.65 18.31 11.70
CA ALA A 157 5.89 17.88 10.31
C ALA A 157 4.96 18.59 9.34
N GLU A 158 3.65 18.67 9.65
CA GLU A 158 2.65 19.39 8.88
C GLU A 158 2.99 20.87 8.73
N ALA A 159 3.38 21.54 9.83
CA ALA A 159 3.76 22.94 9.79
C ALA A 159 5.00 23.20 8.91
N LYS A 160 5.99 22.31 8.98
CA LYS A 160 7.17 22.36 8.12
C LYS A 160 6.79 22.17 6.65
N ASP A 161 5.99 21.15 6.33
CA ASP A 161 5.52 20.88 4.96
C ASP A 161 4.77 22.08 4.38
N ASN A 162 3.81 22.62 5.12
CA ASN A 162 3.05 23.80 4.73
C ASN A 162 3.95 25.02 4.47
N TYR A 163 4.97 25.22 5.30
CA TYR A 163 5.94 26.29 5.10
C TYR A 163 6.74 26.09 3.81
N LEU A 164 7.27 24.90 3.57
CA LEU A 164 8.03 24.58 2.35
C LEU A 164 7.15 24.73 1.09
N ARG A 165 5.91 24.24 1.11
CA ARG A 165 4.93 24.44 0.03
C ARG A 165 4.65 25.93 -0.23
N SER A 166 4.56 26.74 0.84
CA SER A 166 4.40 28.20 0.69
C SER A 166 5.60 28.84 -0.01
N LEU A 167 6.83 28.37 0.29
CA LEU A 167 8.04 28.83 -0.37
C LEU A 167 8.11 28.36 -1.83
N ARG A 168 7.77 27.11 -2.12
CA ARG A 168 7.68 26.59 -3.50
C ARG A 168 6.73 27.45 -4.34
N LYS A 169 5.56 27.80 -3.79
CA LYS A 169 4.61 28.71 -4.44
C LYS A 169 5.19 30.11 -4.66
N LYS A 170 5.81 30.69 -3.61
CA LYS A 170 6.45 32.02 -3.65
C LYS A 170 7.51 32.11 -4.74
N TYR A 171 8.39 31.10 -4.82
CA TYR A 171 9.49 31.04 -5.76
C TYR A 171 9.15 30.36 -7.08
N LYS A 172 7.86 30.02 -7.31
CA LYS A 172 7.35 29.37 -8.53
C LYS A 172 8.14 28.11 -8.90
N ALA A 173 8.52 27.33 -7.88
CA ALA A 173 9.19 26.06 -8.08
C ALA A 173 8.25 25.08 -8.80
N VAL A 174 8.76 24.41 -9.85
CA VAL A 174 8.02 23.42 -10.63
C VAL A 174 8.87 22.18 -10.75
N VAL A 175 8.33 21.06 -10.32
CA VAL A 175 8.91 19.74 -10.56
C VAL A 175 8.35 19.23 -11.89
N THR A 176 9.23 18.93 -12.83
CA THR A 176 8.86 18.44 -14.18
C THR A 176 9.01 16.91 -14.30
N TRP A 177 9.61 16.28 -13.30
CA TRP A 177 9.73 14.82 -13.25
C TRP A 177 8.38 14.19 -12.87
N GLU A 178 8.01 13.11 -13.56
CA GLU A 178 6.78 12.37 -13.30
C GLU A 178 7.11 11.07 -12.57
N PRO A 179 6.46 10.77 -11.42
CA PRO A 179 6.62 9.50 -10.73
C PRO A 179 6.07 8.33 -11.56
N LEU A 180 6.58 7.13 -11.28
CA LEU A 180 6.05 5.89 -11.87
C LEU A 180 4.53 5.81 -11.62
N ARG A 181 3.80 5.47 -12.68
CA ARG A 181 2.36 5.20 -12.62
C ARG A 181 2.08 3.84 -13.21
N GLU A 182 1.34 3.06 -12.48
CA GLU A 182 0.93 1.73 -12.86
C GLU A 182 -0.55 1.74 -13.28
N GLU A 183 -0.90 0.86 -14.20
CA GLU A 183 -2.30 0.65 -14.58
C GLU A 183 -2.97 -0.21 -13.50
N ILE A 184 -3.86 0.41 -12.76
CA ILE A 184 -4.61 -0.24 -11.68
C ILE A 184 -6.07 -0.30 -12.07
N GLU A 185 -6.61 -1.52 -12.10
CA GLU A 185 -8.04 -1.72 -12.34
C GLU A 185 -8.87 -1.04 -11.26
N ALA A 186 -9.67 -0.05 -11.64
CA ALA A 186 -10.57 0.67 -10.75
C ALA A 186 -11.83 -0.18 -10.46
N ARG A 187 -11.67 -1.23 -9.67
CA ARG A 187 -12.72 -2.18 -9.29
C ARG A 187 -12.84 -2.29 -7.77
N GLY A 188 -14.00 -2.68 -7.30
CA GLY A 188 -14.32 -2.89 -5.88
C GLY A 188 -15.32 -1.89 -5.35
N PRO A 189 -15.71 -2.03 -4.07
CA PRO A 189 -16.59 -1.08 -3.41
C PRO A 189 -16.03 0.34 -3.46
N GLN A 190 -16.88 1.30 -3.86
CA GLN A 190 -16.49 2.68 -4.07
C GLN A 190 -17.13 3.61 -3.04
N ARG A 191 -16.37 4.63 -2.60
CA ARG A 191 -16.82 5.76 -1.81
C ARG A 191 -16.32 7.07 -2.47
N GLY A 192 -17.15 8.12 -2.55
CA GLY A 192 -16.86 9.37 -3.25
C GLY A 192 -17.57 9.49 -4.60
N ALA A 193 -17.35 10.59 -5.32
CA ALA A 193 -18.02 10.87 -6.59
C ALA A 193 -17.53 9.96 -7.72
N ASN A 194 -18.44 9.46 -8.56
CA ASN A 194 -18.10 8.54 -9.65
C ASN A 194 -17.17 9.17 -10.70
N ASP A 195 -17.31 10.47 -10.92
CA ASP A 195 -16.57 11.28 -11.89
C ASP A 195 -15.39 12.04 -11.27
N ALA A 196 -15.00 11.69 -10.04
CA ALA A 196 -13.87 12.32 -9.37
C ALA A 196 -12.59 12.17 -10.21
N PRO A 197 -11.83 13.26 -10.44
CA PRO A 197 -10.61 13.23 -11.25
C PRO A 197 -9.47 12.43 -10.60
N ILE A 198 -9.55 12.21 -9.30
CA ILE A 198 -8.57 11.41 -8.55
C ILE A 198 -9.22 10.14 -8.05
N THR A 199 -8.63 9.02 -8.43
CA THR A 199 -8.99 7.68 -7.96
C THR A 199 -7.89 7.17 -7.04
N ILE A 200 -8.25 6.81 -5.81
CA ILE A 200 -7.41 6.05 -4.90
C ILE A 200 -7.90 4.61 -4.92
N VAL A 201 -7.03 3.65 -5.26
CA VAL A 201 -7.29 2.23 -5.09
C VAL A 201 -6.46 1.75 -3.92
N GLU A 202 -7.11 1.30 -2.85
CA GLU A 202 -6.46 0.82 -1.63
C GLU A 202 -6.55 -0.71 -1.55
N PHE A 203 -5.41 -1.38 -1.51
CA PHE A 203 -5.29 -2.79 -1.12
C PHE A 203 -5.07 -2.87 0.37
N SER A 204 -6.00 -3.51 1.08
CA SER A 204 -6.10 -3.37 2.53
C SER A 204 -6.51 -4.68 3.21
N ASP A 205 -6.14 -4.80 4.47
CA ASP A 205 -6.38 -5.96 5.34
C ASP A 205 -7.09 -5.49 6.60
N PHE A 206 -8.28 -6.05 6.87
CA PHE A 206 -9.10 -5.65 8.02
C PHE A 206 -8.47 -5.98 9.38
N GLN A 207 -7.50 -6.88 9.45
CA GLN A 207 -6.78 -7.17 10.69
C GLN A 207 -5.47 -6.37 10.82
N CYS A 208 -4.99 -5.73 9.74
CA CYS A 208 -3.76 -4.95 9.76
C CYS A 208 -3.93 -3.64 10.57
N PRO A 209 -3.13 -3.40 11.62
CA PRO A 209 -3.25 -2.18 12.42
C PRO A 209 -2.93 -0.90 11.64
N PHE A 210 -2.06 -0.97 10.64
CA PHE A 210 -1.74 0.17 9.77
C PHE A 210 -2.92 0.54 8.86
N CYS A 211 -3.67 -0.47 8.36
CA CYS A 211 -4.90 -0.25 7.60
C CYS A 211 -5.98 0.42 8.48
N GLY A 212 -6.14 -0.06 9.72
CA GLY A 212 -7.04 0.57 10.69
C GLY A 212 -6.69 2.04 11.00
N ARG A 213 -5.40 2.41 10.94
CA ARG A 213 -4.97 3.81 11.06
C ARG A 213 -5.24 4.63 9.81
N LEU A 214 -5.12 4.03 8.63
CA LEU A 214 -5.36 4.73 7.36
C LEU A 214 -6.85 4.99 7.10
N ALA A 215 -7.72 4.06 7.45
CA ALA A 215 -9.16 4.14 7.16
C ALA A 215 -9.83 5.48 7.59
N PRO A 216 -9.65 5.99 8.85
CA PRO A 216 -10.16 7.30 9.22
C PRO A 216 -9.53 8.45 8.45
N VAL A 217 -8.24 8.35 8.09
CA VAL A 217 -7.54 9.37 7.30
C VAL A 217 -8.15 9.52 5.92
N LEU A 218 -8.37 8.41 5.20
CA LEU A 218 -8.99 8.43 3.88
C LEU A 218 -10.46 8.88 3.95
N ARG A 219 -11.18 8.49 5.00
CA ARG A 219 -12.54 8.99 5.24
C ARG A 219 -12.58 10.51 5.38
N ASP A 220 -11.63 11.09 6.12
CA ASP A 220 -11.57 12.53 6.32
C ASP A 220 -11.06 13.25 5.06
N LEU A 221 -10.15 12.65 4.31
CA LEU A 221 -9.74 13.13 2.99
C LEU A 221 -10.94 13.24 2.03
N LEU A 222 -11.79 12.21 1.97
CA LEU A 222 -12.99 12.23 1.14
C LEU A 222 -13.98 13.32 1.53
N LYS A 223 -14.10 13.66 2.83
CA LYS A 223 -14.93 14.78 3.30
C LYS A 223 -14.38 16.13 2.84
N GLU A 224 -13.05 16.29 2.80
CA GLU A 224 -12.40 17.52 2.36
C GLU A 224 -12.44 17.68 0.83
N TYR A 225 -12.43 16.57 0.09
CA TYR A 225 -12.43 16.56 -1.38
C TYR A 225 -13.61 15.78 -1.98
N PRO A 226 -14.88 16.09 -1.63
CA PRO A 226 -16.05 15.24 -1.91
C PRO A 226 -16.32 15.01 -3.40
N THR A 227 -15.91 15.95 -4.27
CA THR A 227 -16.09 15.85 -5.73
C THR A 227 -14.78 15.63 -6.48
N LYS A 228 -13.65 15.56 -5.77
CA LYS A 228 -12.32 15.49 -6.38
C LYS A 228 -11.64 14.14 -6.19
N VAL A 229 -12.02 13.40 -5.15
CA VAL A 229 -11.42 12.14 -4.78
C VAL A 229 -12.49 11.07 -4.66
N ARG A 230 -12.23 9.89 -5.22
CA ARG A 230 -12.95 8.65 -4.94
C ARG A 230 -11.97 7.58 -4.45
N LEU A 231 -12.48 6.71 -3.59
CA LEU A 231 -11.76 5.58 -3.01
C LEU A 231 -12.41 4.28 -3.47
N LEU A 232 -11.58 3.35 -3.94
CA LEU A 232 -11.96 1.96 -4.21
C LEU A 232 -11.18 1.06 -3.27
N PHE A 233 -11.86 0.09 -2.69
CA PHE A 233 -11.28 -0.87 -1.77
C PHE A 233 -11.01 -2.21 -2.47
N ARG A 234 -9.84 -2.77 -2.25
CA ARG A 234 -9.43 -4.11 -2.70
C ARG A 234 -8.93 -4.93 -1.51
N ASN A 235 -9.38 -6.16 -1.42
CA ASN A 235 -8.99 -7.04 -0.33
C ASN A 235 -7.55 -7.55 -0.51
N MET A 236 -6.74 -7.46 0.55
CA MET A 236 -5.38 -8.01 0.57
C MET A 236 -5.10 -8.67 1.93
N PRO A 237 -5.79 -9.77 2.26
CA PRO A 237 -5.64 -10.44 3.56
C PRO A 237 -4.27 -11.11 3.67
N LEU A 238 -3.43 -10.65 4.59
CA LEU A 238 -2.10 -11.21 4.86
C LEU A 238 -2.18 -12.36 5.87
N THR A 239 -2.77 -13.47 5.46
CA THR A 239 -3.13 -14.61 6.34
C THR A 239 -1.96 -15.23 7.09
N ALA A 240 -0.72 -15.06 6.59
CA ALA A 240 0.49 -15.55 7.26
C ALA A 240 0.74 -14.86 8.61
N VAL A 241 0.28 -13.62 8.79
CA VAL A 241 0.47 -12.80 10.01
C VAL A 241 -0.85 -12.37 10.64
N HIS A 242 -1.96 -12.44 9.91
CA HIS A 242 -3.30 -12.01 10.31
C HIS A 242 -4.32 -13.14 10.13
N PRO A 243 -4.48 -14.04 11.09
CA PRO A 243 -5.25 -15.29 10.92
C PRO A 243 -6.74 -15.05 10.65
N ASN A 244 -7.33 -13.94 11.05
CA ASN A 244 -8.74 -13.61 10.81
C ASN A 244 -8.96 -12.75 9.55
N ALA A 245 -7.91 -12.32 8.87
CA ALA A 245 -8.01 -11.36 7.75
C ALA A 245 -8.86 -11.89 6.60
N GLN A 246 -8.72 -13.18 6.25
CA GLN A 246 -9.50 -13.81 5.20
C GLN A 246 -11.01 -13.77 5.51
N LYS A 247 -11.42 -14.19 6.72
CA LYS A 247 -12.82 -14.17 7.11
C LYS A 247 -13.39 -12.75 7.24
N ALA A 248 -12.59 -11.81 7.70
CA ALA A 248 -12.98 -10.39 7.75
C ALA A 248 -13.20 -9.82 6.35
N ALA A 249 -12.33 -10.17 5.38
CA ALA A 249 -12.49 -9.79 3.98
C ALA A 249 -13.76 -10.39 3.37
N GLU A 250 -14.03 -11.69 3.59
CA GLU A 250 -15.25 -12.36 3.16
C GLU A 250 -16.50 -11.71 3.77
N ALA A 251 -16.46 -11.32 5.06
CA ALA A 251 -17.54 -10.58 5.70
C ALA A 251 -17.83 -9.23 5.04
N GLY A 252 -16.79 -8.50 4.62
CA GLY A 252 -16.92 -7.29 3.82
C GLY A 252 -17.65 -7.54 2.50
N VAL A 253 -17.27 -8.61 1.77
CA VAL A 253 -17.93 -9.01 0.51
C VAL A 253 -19.38 -9.43 0.74
N CYS A 254 -19.66 -10.18 1.80
CA CYS A 254 -21.02 -10.58 2.16
C CYS A 254 -21.91 -9.38 2.53
N ALA A 255 -21.33 -8.36 3.15
CA ALA A 255 -22.04 -7.09 3.42
C ALA A 255 -22.25 -6.27 2.14
N ASP A 256 -21.30 -6.34 1.18
CA ASP A 256 -21.41 -5.65 -0.11
C ASP A 256 -22.59 -6.17 -0.93
N SER A 257 -22.84 -7.48 -0.94
CA SER A 257 -24.01 -8.09 -1.61
C SER A 257 -25.35 -7.56 -1.11
N GLN A 258 -25.38 -6.95 0.08
CA GLN A 258 -26.51 -6.30 0.68
C GLN A 258 -26.40 -4.76 0.69
N GLY A 259 -25.45 -4.19 -0.09
CA GLY A 259 -25.24 -2.74 -0.23
C GLY A 259 -24.67 -2.06 1.01
N LYS A 260 -24.04 -2.81 1.93
CA LYS A 260 -23.54 -2.29 3.21
C LYS A 260 -22.03 -2.50 3.42
N PHE A 261 -21.27 -2.62 2.33
CA PHE A 261 -19.82 -2.77 2.43
C PHE A 261 -19.18 -1.74 3.35
N TRP A 262 -19.42 -0.45 3.11
CA TRP A 262 -18.74 0.62 3.84
C TRP A 262 -19.14 0.70 5.32
N ALA A 263 -20.36 0.31 5.66
CA ALA A 263 -20.77 0.22 7.05
C ALA A 263 -20.03 -0.93 7.77
N MET A 264 -19.89 -2.07 7.10
CA MET A 264 -19.12 -3.21 7.60
C MET A 264 -17.63 -2.86 7.69
N HIS A 265 -17.07 -2.26 6.64
CA HIS A 265 -15.69 -1.79 6.60
C HIS A 265 -15.34 -0.90 7.80
N ASP A 266 -16.15 0.13 8.05
CA ASP A 266 -15.90 1.07 9.15
C ASP A 266 -15.98 0.36 10.51
N LEU A 267 -16.89 -0.59 10.66
CA LEU A 267 -17.07 -1.36 11.89
C LEU A 267 -15.96 -2.39 12.10
N LEU A 268 -15.47 -3.04 11.03
CA LEU A 268 -14.34 -3.97 11.10
C LEU A 268 -13.07 -3.27 11.57
N TYR A 269 -12.78 -2.08 11.05
CA TYR A 269 -11.62 -1.30 11.49
C TYR A 269 -11.79 -0.69 12.88
N ALA A 270 -12.98 -0.29 13.26
CA ALA A 270 -13.24 0.19 14.62
C ALA A 270 -13.06 -0.90 15.69
N GLU A 271 -13.25 -2.17 15.32
CA GLU A 271 -13.24 -3.30 16.24
C GLU A 271 -12.32 -4.43 15.76
N GLN A 272 -11.09 -4.11 15.37
CA GLN A 272 -10.11 -5.06 14.81
C GLN A 272 -9.75 -6.23 15.76
N ASN A 273 -9.94 -6.08 17.06
CA ASN A 273 -9.71 -7.15 18.04
C ASN A 273 -10.85 -8.18 18.09
N SER A 274 -11.92 -7.99 17.33
CA SER A 274 -13.14 -8.81 17.34
C SER A 274 -13.53 -9.22 15.92
N LEU A 275 -12.72 -10.12 15.32
CA LEU A 275 -12.86 -10.59 13.93
C LEU A 275 -13.09 -12.11 13.82
N SER A 276 -13.50 -12.78 14.90
CA SER A 276 -13.95 -14.18 14.82
C SER A 276 -15.25 -14.29 14.03
N ALA A 277 -15.57 -15.47 13.51
CA ALA A 277 -16.80 -15.70 12.73
C ALA A 277 -18.06 -15.22 13.48
N ASP A 278 -18.17 -15.55 14.78
CA ASP A 278 -19.31 -15.12 15.61
C ASP A 278 -19.35 -13.60 15.78
N ALA A 279 -18.19 -12.94 15.95
CA ALA A 279 -18.09 -11.50 16.04
C ALA A 279 -18.47 -10.81 14.73
N LEU A 280 -18.11 -11.40 13.58
CA LEU A 280 -18.49 -10.90 12.25
C LEU A 280 -20.01 -10.98 12.04
N LYS A 281 -20.64 -12.08 12.44
CA LYS A 281 -22.09 -12.26 12.42
C LYS A 281 -22.81 -11.26 13.35
N GLU A 282 -22.24 -11.00 14.54
CA GLU A 282 -22.79 -9.98 15.44
C GLU A 282 -22.71 -8.58 14.84
N LYS A 283 -21.60 -8.23 14.17
CA LYS A 283 -21.48 -6.96 13.44
C LYS A 283 -22.54 -6.85 12.34
N ALA A 284 -22.80 -7.92 11.60
CA ALA A 284 -23.83 -7.95 10.58
C ALA A 284 -25.24 -7.67 11.16
N ARG A 285 -25.56 -8.26 12.30
CA ARG A 285 -26.82 -7.99 13.04
C ARG A 285 -26.92 -6.51 13.45
N ARG A 286 -25.84 -5.96 14.02
CA ARG A 286 -25.78 -4.54 14.41
C ARG A 286 -25.97 -3.58 13.23
N LEU A 287 -25.56 -3.99 12.04
CA LEU A 287 -25.75 -3.26 10.81
C LEU A 287 -27.12 -3.50 10.16
N ASN A 288 -28.01 -4.28 10.78
CA ASN A 288 -29.31 -4.69 10.24
C ASN A 288 -29.16 -5.33 8.84
N LEU A 289 -28.18 -6.21 8.67
CA LEU A 289 -28.08 -7.09 7.51
C LEU A 289 -29.06 -8.27 7.68
N ASP A 290 -29.53 -8.84 6.57
CA ASP A 290 -30.27 -10.09 6.57
C ASP A 290 -29.34 -11.19 7.10
N SER A 291 -29.57 -11.60 8.36
CA SER A 291 -28.66 -12.52 9.05
C SER A 291 -28.61 -13.89 8.39
N PRO A 292 -29.71 -14.55 8.01
CA PRO A 292 -29.69 -15.81 7.27
C PRO A 292 -28.82 -15.72 5.99
N VAL A 293 -28.98 -14.66 5.20
CA VAL A 293 -28.23 -14.44 3.94
C VAL A 293 -26.76 -14.18 4.24
N PHE A 294 -26.46 -13.38 5.26
CA PHE A 294 -25.09 -13.07 5.65
C PHE A 294 -24.36 -14.29 6.21
N ASP A 295 -25.02 -15.02 7.11
CA ASP A 295 -24.45 -16.19 7.77
C ASP A 295 -24.16 -17.30 6.76
N ASP A 296 -25.07 -17.56 5.81
CA ASP A 296 -24.87 -18.51 4.71
C ASP A 296 -23.69 -18.09 3.82
N CYS A 297 -23.62 -16.81 3.45
CA CYS A 297 -22.52 -16.26 2.66
C CYS A 297 -21.16 -16.44 3.38
N LEU A 298 -21.10 -16.13 4.67
CA LEU A 298 -19.85 -16.17 5.45
C LEU A 298 -19.41 -17.61 5.72
N ASP A 299 -20.34 -18.48 6.17
CA ASP A 299 -20.06 -19.88 6.51
C ASP A 299 -19.73 -20.69 5.24
N GLY A 300 -20.45 -20.45 4.15
CA GLY A 300 -20.22 -21.05 2.83
C GLY A 300 -18.96 -20.53 2.11
N GLY A 301 -18.32 -19.44 2.63
CA GLY A 301 -17.14 -18.85 2.01
C GLY A 301 -17.42 -18.22 0.64
N HIS A 302 -18.66 -17.80 0.37
CA HIS A 302 -19.08 -17.30 -0.95
C HIS A 302 -18.37 -16.01 -1.35
N GLY A 303 -17.87 -15.23 -0.39
CA GLY A 303 -17.02 -14.07 -0.63
C GLY A 303 -15.60 -14.42 -1.10
N GLY A 304 -15.16 -15.66 -0.92
CA GLY A 304 -13.76 -16.06 -1.14
C GLY A 304 -13.26 -15.86 -2.56
N ALA A 305 -14.11 -16.03 -3.59
CA ALA A 305 -13.73 -15.83 -4.98
C ALA A 305 -13.37 -14.36 -5.28
N VAL A 306 -14.12 -13.41 -4.73
CA VAL A 306 -13.86 -11.97 -4.86
C VAL A 306 -12.56 -11.63 -4.14
N VAL A 307 -12.40 -12.08 -2.88
CA VAL A 307 -11.17 -11.88 -2.10
C VAL A 307 -9.95 -12.43 -2.83
N LYS A 308 -10.07 -13.65 -3.39
CA LYS A 308 -8.98 -14.25 -4.17
C LYS A 308 -8.61 -13.42 -5.40
N THR A 309 -9.59 -12.92 -6.14
CA THR A 309 -9.33 -12.08 -7.32
C THR A 309 -8.61 -10.79 -6.95
N ASP A 310 -8.95 -10.20 -5.80
CA ASP A 310 -8.28 -9.02 -5.29
C ASP A 310 -6.85 -9.33 -4.84
N LEU A 311 -6.67 -10.44 -4.13
CA LEU A 311 -5.37 -10.93 -3.68
C LEU A 311 -4.45 -11.21 -4.88
N ASP A 312 -4.93 -11.97 -5.88
CA ASP A 312 -4.18 -12.27 -7.09
C ASP A 312 -3.72 -10.97 -7.80
N ALA A 313 -4.60 -9.97 -7.90
CA ALA A 313 -4.24 -8.68 -8.48
C ALA A 313 -3.17 -7.94 -7.64
N GLY A 314 -3.28 -7.96 -6.33
CA GLY A 314 -2.28 -7.39 -5.43
C GLY A 314 -0.93 -8.09 -5.54
N GLU A 315 -0.94 -9.42 -5.62
CA GLU A 315 0.27 -10.23 -5.84
C GLU A 315 0.94 -9.91 -7.19
N HIS A 316 0.18 -9.79 -8.28
CA HIS A 316 0.72 -9.39 -9.58
C HIS A 316 1.34 -8.00 -9.55
N LEU A 317 0.77 -7.09 -8.77
CA LEU A 317 1.34 -5.77 -8.52
C LEU A 317 2.52 -5.82 -7.54
N GLY A 318 2.94 -6.98 -7.04
CA GLY A 318 4.04 -7.12 -6.09
C GLY A 318 3.78 -6.45 -4.74
N ILE A 319 2.52 -6.41 -4.30
CA ILE A 319 2.14 -5.88 -2.99
C ILE A 319 2.50 -6.91 -1.93
N ALA A 320 3.48 -6.61 -1.08
CA ALA A 320 3.95 -7.48 0.00
C ALA A 320 3.50 -7.04 1.39
N SER A 321 2.89 -5.87 1.51
CA SER A 321 2.44 -5.30 2.79
C SER A 321 1.24 -4.39 2.59
N THR A 322 0.45 -4.22 3.65
CA THR A 322 -0.74 -3.36 3.67
C THR A 322 -0.62 -2.26 4.73
N PRO A 323 -1.27 -1.09 4.53
CA PRO A 323 -2.00 -0.72 3.33
C PRO A 323 -1.09 -0.37 2.15
N ALA A 324 -1.52 -0.68 0.93
CA ALA A 324 -0.89 -0.27 -0.31
C ALA A 324 -1.92 0.47 -1.16
N SER A 325 -1.68 1.73 -1.43
CA SER A 325 -2.61 2.57 -2.17
C SER A 325 -2.01 3.05 -3.48
N PHE A 326 -2.87 3.32 -4.48
CA PHE A 326 -2.49 3.89 -5.77
C PHE A 326 -3.36 5.11 -6.05
N LEU A 327 -2.73 6.28 -6.08
CA LEU A 327 -3.38 7.54 -6.42
C LEU A 327 -3.17 7.80 -7.92
N ASN A 328 -4.21 7.60 -8.73
CA ASN A 328 -4.12 7.66 -10.20
C ASN A 328 -2.91 6.86 -10.73
N GLY A 329 -2.71 5.65 -10.22
CA GLY A 329 -1.61 4.75 -10.57
C GLY A 329 -0.27 5.02 -9.86
N ARG A 330 -0.10 6.14 -9.14
CA ARG A 330 1.09 6.41 -8.33
C ARG A 330 0.99 5.63 -7.02
N PHE A 331 1.98 4.79 -6.76
CA PHE A 331 2.04 4.00 -5.53
C PHE A 331 2.26 4.87 -4.28
N VAL A 332 1.48 4.60 -3.25
CA VAL A 332 1.56 5.24 -1.92
C VAL A 332 1.51 4.14 -0.88
N GLY A 333 2.65 3.80 -0.30
CA GLY A 333 2.76 2.74 0.69
C GLY A 333 2.56 3.23 2.12
N GLY A 334 1.93 2.38 2.95
CA GLY A 334 1.77 2.62 4.38
C GLY A 334 0.67 3.60 4.76
N ALA A 335 0.53 3.83 6.05
CA ALA A 335 -0.50 4.71 6.63
C ALA A 335 0.02 6.15 6.75
N LEU A 336 0.00 6.90 5.66
CA LEU A 336 0.38 8.31 5.68
C LEU A 336 -0.63 9.16 6.45
N PRO A 337 -0.19 10.23 7.15
CA PRO A 337 -1.08 11.17 7.81
C PRO A 337 -1.85 12.05 6.80
N LEU A 338 -2.96 12.63 7.25
CA LEU A 338 -3.89 13.37 6.39
C LEU A 338 -3.21 14.52 5.62
N PHE A 339 -2.27 15.25 6.24
CA PHE A 339 -1.60 16.37 5.57
C PHE A 339 -0.79 15.92 4.35
N GLN A 340 -0.16 14.73 4.39
CA GLN A 340 0.55 14.18 3.24
C GLN A 340 -0.41 13.73 2.13
N TRP A 341 -1.56 13.15 2.49
CA TRP A 341 -2.60 12.85 1.51
C TRP A 341 -3.16 14.10 0.83
N ARG A 342 -3.38 15.18 1.59
CA ARG A 342 -3.75 16.50 1.02
C ARG A 342 -2.73 16.97 0.01
N ALA A 343 -1.44 16.89 0.37
CA ALA A 343 -0.34 17.25 -0.50
C ALA A 343 -0.36 16.47 -1.82
N LEU A 344 -0.50 15.13 -1.75
CA LEU A 344 -0.60 14.27 -2.92
C LEU A 344 -1.80 14.61 -3.81
N VAL A 345 -2.96 14.88 -3.21
CA VAL A 345 -4.18 15.27 -3.93
C VAL A 345 -4.00 16.62 -4.62
N GLU A 346 -3.45 17.63 -3.93
CA GLU A 346 -3.23 18.96 -4.51
C GLU A 346 -2.23 18.92 -5.67
N ASP A 347 -1.13 18.19 -5.53
CA ASP A 347 -0.14 18.00 -6.57
C ASP A 347 -0.75 17.28 -7.80
N GLU A 348 -1.57 16.27 -7.57
CA GLU A 348 -2.25 15.54 -8.65
C GLU A 348 -3.29 16.41 -9.37
N LEU A 349 -4.06 17.21 -8.63
CA LEU A 349 -5.00 18.18 -9.24
C LEU A 349 -4.27 19.23 -10.07
N ALA A 350 -3.13 19.73 -9.60
CA ALA A 350 -2.30 20.66 -10.34
C ALA A 350 -1.75 20.03 -11.64
N ARG A 351 -1.30 18.76 -11.55
CA ARG A 351 -0.83 18.01 -12.72
C ARG A 351 -1.94 17.81 -13.76
N ILE A 352 -3.14 17.43 -13.33
CA ILE A 352 -4.30 17.26 -14.23
C ILE A 352 -4.61 18.60 -14.92
N ALA A 353 -4.67 19.69 -14.14
CA ALA A 353 -4.94 21.02 -14.68
C ALA A 353 -3.87 21.50 -15.67
N ALA A 354 -2.60 21.12 -15.48
CA ALA A 354 -1.52 21.45 -16.42
C ALA A 354 -1.66 20.70 -17.76
N LYS A 355 -2.11 19.42 -17.72
CA LYS A 355 -2.31 18.60 -18.93
C LYS A 355 -3.56 18.99 -19.73
N THR A 356 -4.53 19.66 -19.13
CA THR A 356 -5.78 20.09 -19.78
C THR A 356 -5.70 21.53 -20.33
N LYS A 357 -4.60 22.25 -20.10
CA LYS A 357 -4.38 23.55 -20.76
C LYS A 357 -3.98 23.31 -22.21
N PRO A 358 -4.66 23.95 -23.18
CA PRO A 358 -4.38 23.85 -24.62
C PRO A 358 -2.99 24.41 -24.96
#